data_f1ac5de3d1337bef78f102f0df687125
#
_entry.id   f1ac5de3d1337bef78f102f0df687125
#
_cell.length_a   1.000
_cell.length_b   1.000
_cell.length_c   1.000
_cell.angle_alpha   90.00
_cell.angle_beta   90.00
_cell.angle_gamma   90.00
#
_symmetry.space_group_name_H-M   'P 1'
#
loop_
_entity.id
_entity.type
_entity.pdbx_description
1 polymer ?
#
loop_
_entity_poly.entity_id
_entity_poly.type
_entity_poly.pdbx_seq_one_letter_code
_entity_poly.pdbx_strand_id
1 'polypeptide(L)'
;CVLFFVVTVVLPVGQLLIGSFFKFFGFYQWDMLTLDHYREVFGSSEFWRGFSNTMLLGLIGATLTMVLGGIVAYISVRTKWRGRSLIDAMAWLPWMMPGIVLGVGFLWGFALLPHAIPIYGTIWALLLAYISLGTPLSVRVMSSAYAQLSFDLEECSRVHGASWLQTMWRIMIALAWPSFAVGWVLIFFGIIRELSASVLLY
;
A
#
# COMPACT_ATOMS: atom_id res chain seq x y z
N CYS A 1 -25.31 16.06 -3.56
CA CYS A 1 -24.51 14.86 -3.24
C CYS A 1 -25.01 13.61 -3.98
N VAL A 2 -26.32 13.25 -3.93
CA VAL A 2 -26.84 12.02 -4.57
C VAL A 2 -26.65 12.06 -6.10
N LEU A 3 -27.02 13.15 -6.78
CA LEU A 3 -26.85 13.29 -8.22
C LEU A 3 -25.37 13.17 -8.63
N PHE A 4 -24.47 13.78 -7.88
CA PHE A 4 -23.03 13.67 -8.12
C PHE A 4 -22.56 12.23 -8.02
N PHE A 5 -22.95 11.51 -6.96
CA PHE A 5 -22.62 10.09 -6.77
C PHE A 5 -23.15 9.21 -7.90
N VAL A 6 -24.39 9.43 -8.33
CA VAL A 6 -24.99 8.68 -9.44
C VAL A 6 -24.21 8.90 -10.74
N VAL A 7 -23.90 10.15 -11.07
CA VAL A 7 -23.19 10.48 -12.33
C VAL A 7 -21.73 10.02 -12.32
N THR A 8 -21.03 10.16 -11.19
CA THR A 8 -19.59 9.88 -11.12
C THR A 8 -19.26 8.42 -10.79
N VAL A 9 -20.16 7.69 -10.15
CA VAL A 9 -19.90 6.31 -9.72
C VAL A 9 -20.89 5.33 -10.36
N VAL A 10 -22.21 5.54 -10.16
CA VAL A 10 -23.20 4.55 -10.56
C VAL A 10 -23.27 4.39 -12.08
N LEU A 11 -23.29 5.48 -12.84
CA LEU A 11 -23.35 5.42 -14.31
C LEU A 11 -22.09 4.77 -14.92
N PRO A 12 -20.85 5.20 -14.63
CA PRO A 12 -19.67 4.57 -15.21
C PRO A 12 -19.53 3.09 -14.82
N VAL A 13 -19.73 2.75 -13.54
CA VAL A 13 -19.63 1.37 -13.07
C VAL A 13 -20.75 0.50 -13.66
N GLY A 14 -21.98 1.03 -13.70
CA GLY A 14 -23.12 0.35 -14.32
C GLY A 14 -22.90 0.09 -15.81
N GLN A 15 -22.35 1.06 -16.53
CA GLN A 15 -22.05 0.91 -17.96
C GLN A 15 -20.94 -0.13 -18.21
N LEU A 16 -19.89 -0.16 -17.38
CA LEU A 16 -18.86 -1.19 -17.46
C LEU A 16 -19.44 -2.59 -17.16
N LEU A 17 -20.25 -2.70 -16.12
CA LEU A 17 -20.92 -3.97 -15.78
C LEU A 17 -21.86 -4.45 -16.90
N ILE A 18 -22.70 -3.58 -17.43
CA ILE A 18 -23.59 -3.93 -18.54
C ILE A 18 -22.77 -4.30 -19.78
N GLY A 19 -21.79 -3.46 -20.14
CA GLY A 19 -20.94 -3.69 -21.30
C GLY A 19 -20.13 -4.99 -21.25
N SER A 20 -19.77 -5.47 -20.05
CA SER A 20 -19.04 -6.73 -19.88
C SER A 20 -19.83 -8.00 -20.25
N PHE A 21 -21.16 -7.89 -20.33
CA PHE A 21 -22.04 -8.97 -20.78
C PHE A 21 -22.31 -8.96 -22.28
N PHE A 22 -21.81 -7.97 -23.03
CA PHE A 22 -22.01 -7.88 -24.47
C PHE A 22 -20.72 -8.18 -25.23
N LYS A 23 -20.87 -8.83 -26.40
CA LYS A 23 -19.75 -9.24 -27.26
C LYS A 23 -18.90 -8.06 -27.71
N PHE A 24 -19.51 -6.89 -27.91
CA PHE A 24 -18.84 -5.64 -28.23
C PHE A 24 -19.34 -4.50 -27.35
N PHE A 25 -18.42 -3.81 -26.71
CA PHE A 25 -18.76 -2.64 -25.87
C PHE A 25 -19.40 -1.54 -26.72
N GLY A 26 -20.54 -1.03 -26.25
CA GLY A 26 -21.29 0.02 -26.97
C GLY A 26 -22.38 -0.48 -27.93
N PHE A 27 -22.43 -1.78 -28.23
CA PHE A 27 -23.48 -2.40 -29.06
C PHE A 27 -24.38 -3.25 -28.17
N TYR A 28 -25.45 -2.65 -27.68
CA TYR A 28 -26.39 -3.30 -26.73
C TYR A 28 -27.57 -3.94 -27.47
N GLN A 29 -27.35 -5.11 -28.09
CA GLN A 29 -28.39 -5.92 -28.74
C GLN A 29 -28.53 -7.24 -27.99
N TRP A 30 -29.76 -7.71 -27.82
CA TRP A 30 -30.06 -8.91 -27.02
C TRP A 30 -29.38 -10.17 -27.52
N ASP A 31 -29.17 -10.27 -28.84
CA ASP A 31 -28.49 -11.37 -29.52
C ASP A 31 -26.96 -11.36 -29.32
N MET A 32 -26.40 -10.26 -28.77
CA MET A 32 -24.99 -10.12 -28.50
C MET A 32 -24.61 -10.35 -27.03
N LEU A 33 -25.54 -10.84 -26.22
CA LEU A 33 -25.25 -11.21 -24.83
C LEU A 33 -24.35 -12.43 -24.78
N THR A 34 -23.24 -12.34 -24.02
CA THR A 34 -22.27 -13.42 -23.87
C THR A 34 -21.62 -13.42 -22.49
N LEU A 35 -21.16 -14.58 -22.07
CA LEU A 35 -20.29 -14.76 -20.90
C LEU A 35 -18.88 -15.21 -21.33
N ASP A 36 -18.58 -15.17 -22.61
CA ASP A 36 -17.31 -15.70 -23.13
C ASP A 36 -16.11 -14.92 -22.60
N HIS A 37 -16.23 -13.58 -22.43
CA HIS A 37 -15.18 -12.78 -21.81
C HIS A 37 -14.80 -13.26 -20.41
N TYR A 38 -15.79 -13.63 -19.61
CA TYR A 38 -15.55 -14.17 -18.27
C TYR A 38 -14.88 -15.55 -18.33
N ARG A 39 -15.32 -16.42 -19.26
CA ARG A 39 -14.71 -17.73 -19.45
C ARG A 39 -13.27 -17.62 -19.90
N GLU A 40 -12.99 -16.71 -20.83
CA GLU A 40 -11.64 -16.45 -21.33
C GLU A 40 -10.73 -15.93 -20.21
N VAL A 41 -11.15 -14.90 -19.46
CA VAL A 41 -10.39 -14.33 -18.36
C VAL A 41 -10.11 -15.35 -17.27
N PHE A 42 -11.15 -16.01 -16.76
CA PHE A 42 -10.99 -17.00 -15.68
C PHE A 42 -10.33 -18.30 -16.14
N GLY A 43 -10.33 -18.60 -17.44
CA GLY A 43 -9.62 -19.74 -18.02
C GLY A 43 -8.15 -19.45 -18.32
N SER A 44 -7.71 -18.18 -18.31
CA SER A 44 -6.35 -17.84 -18.66
C SER A 44 -5.38 -18.01 -17.48
N SER A 45 -4.23 -18.62 -17.75
CA SER A 45 -3.15 -18.78 -16.75
C SER A 45 -2.49 -17.45 -16.41
N GLU A 46 -2.48 -16.51 -17.36
CA GLU A 46 -1.93 -15.16 -17.19
C GLU A 46 -2.73 -14.37 -16.16
N PHE A 47 -4.06 -14.44 -16.22
CA PHE A 47 -4.93 -13.79 -15.24
C PHE A 47 -4.63 -14.29 -13.82
N TRP A 48 -4.59 -15.60 -13.60
CA TRP A 48 -4.35 -16.16 -12.28
C TRP A 48 -2.95 -15.87 -11.75
N ARG A 49 -1.95 -15.86 -12.62
CA ARG A 49 -0.59 -15.45 -12.26
C ARG A 49 -0.54 -13.98 -11.86
N GLY A 50 -1.11 -13.10 -12.67
CA GLY A 50 -1.19 -11.68 -12.37
C GLY A 50 -1.96 -11.39 -11.09
N PHE A 51 -3.11 -12.05 -10.90
CA PHE A 51 -3.90 -11.93 -9.68
C PHE A 51 -3.12 -12.38 -8.44
N SER A 52 -2.48 -13.55 -8.49
CA SER A 52 -1.70 -14.08 -7.39
C SER A 52 -0.52 -13.16 -7.03
N ASN A 53 0.20 -12.66 -8.03
CA ASN A 53 1.31 -11.72 -7.82
C ASN A 53 0.81 -10.41 -7.19
N THR A 54 -0.31 -9.87 -7.67
CA THR A 54 -0.92 -8.64 -7.14
C THR A 54 -1.36 -8.83 -5.68
N MET A 55 -2.00 -9.95 -5.36
CA MET A 55 -2.41 -10.25 -3.99
C MET A 55 -1.19 -10.44 -3.08
N LEU A 56 -0.18 -11.15 -3.52
CA LEU A 56 1.06 -11.37 -2.76
C LEU A 56 1.77 -10.03 -2.48
N LEU A 57 1.96 -9.20 -3.51
CA LEU A 57 2.57 -7.88 -3.38
C LEU A 57 1.74 -6.97 -2.47
N GLY A 58 0.41 -6.98 -2.63
CA GLY A 58 -0.49 -6.19 -1.81
C GLY A 58 -0.43 -6.57 -0.33
N LEU A 59 -0.53 -7.87 -0.03
CA LEU A 59 -0.51 -8.39 1.34
C LEU A 59 0.84 -8.16 2.02
N ILE A 60 1.92 -8.59 1.39
CA ILE A 60 3.27 -8.45 1.94
C ILE A 60 3.68 -6.98 1.97
N GLY A 61 3.46 -6.26 0.86
CA GLY A 61 3.83 -4.85 0.74
C GLY A 61 3.11 -3.98 1.78
N ALA A 62 1.79 -4.10 1.92
CA ALA A 62 1.05 -3.35 2.92
C ALA A 62 1.51 -3.67 4.35
N THR A 63 1.76 -4.94 4.64
CA THR A 63 2.21 -5.38 5.98
C THR A 63 3.58 -4.81 6.30
N LEU A 64 4.56 -4.97 5.40
CA LEU A 64 5.92 -4.45 5.61
C LEU A 64 5.92 -2.93 5.69
N THR A 65 5.16 -2.25 4.83
CA THR A 65 5.05 -0.79 4.84
C THR A 65 4.47 -0.28 6.16
N MET A 66 3.40 -0.91 6.66
CA MET A 66 2.79 -0.51 7.93
C MET A 66 3.69 -0.79 9.13
N VAL A 67 4.42 -1.89 9.13
CA VAL A 67 5.39 -2.20 10.18
C VAL A 67 6.54 -1.19 10.19
N LEU A 68 7.15 -0.93 9.03
CA LEU A 68 8.21 0.07 8.89
C LEU A 68 7.73 1.47 9.25
N GLY A 69 6.57 1.87 8.73
CA GLY A 69 5.96 3.16 9.05
C GLY A 69 5.62 3.30 10.54
N GLY A 70 5.15 2.23 11.17
CA GLY A 70 4.91 2.20 12.61
C GLY A 70 6.19 2.41 13.44
N ILE A 71 7.31 1.79 13.03
CA ILE A 71 8.62 1.97 13.66
C ILE A 71 9.09 3.42 13.50
N VAL A 72 9.05 3.95 12.27
CA VAL A 72 9.45 5.34 11.99
C VAL A 72 8.58 6.32 12.77
N ALA A 73 7.26 6.12 12.78
CA ALA A 73 6.32 6.95 13.52
C ALA A 73 6.58 6.93 15.03
N TYR A 74 6.86 5.74 15.59
CA TYR A 74 7.22 5.64 17.01
C TYR A 74 8.48 6.42 17.34
N ILE A 75 9.52 6.27 16.53
CA ILE A 75 10.78 7.02 16.70
C ILE A 75 10.53 8.54 16.63
N SER A 76 9.75 8.98 15.66
CA SER A 76 9.49 10.41 15.41
C SER A 76 8.65 11.06 16.52
N VAL A 77 7.62 10.36 17.03
CA VAL A 77 6.64 10.91 17.97
C VAL A 77 7.00 10.63 19.43
N ARG A 78 7.51 9.43 19.72
CA ARG A 78 7.64 8.91 21.09
C ARG A 78 9.07 8.93 21.61
N THR A 79 10.06 9.19 20.76
CA THR A 79 11.47 9.23 21.22
C THR A 79 12.04 10.65 21.17
N LYS A 80 13.08 10.88 21.98
CA LYS A 80 13.85 12.13 21.99
C LYS A 80 15.15 12.02 21.17
N TRP A 81 15.22 11.05 20.26
CA TRP A 81 16.40 10.84 19.43
C TRP A 81 16.67 12.04 18.50
N ARG A 82 17.91 12.50 18.42
CA ARG A 82 18.30 13.69 17.66
C ARG A 82 18.01 13.57 16.14
N GLY A 83 18.06 12.36 15.59
CA GLY A 83 17.82 12.09 14.15
C GLY A 83 16.34 11.94 13.76
N ARG A 84 15.40 12.04 14.71
CA ARG A 84 13.98 11.79 14.45
C ARG A 84 13.38 12.65 13.35
N SER A 85 13.74 13.93 13.29
CA SER A 85 13.22 14.85 12.26
C SER A 85 13.77 14.54 10.86
N LEU A 86 15.02 14.03 10.80
CA LEU A 86 15.61 13.60 9.53
C LEU A 86 14.89 12.35 8.98
N ILE A 87 14.66 11.35 9.83
CA ILE A 87 13.92 10.15 9.42
C ILE A 87 12.49 10.52 8.99
N ASP A 88 11.82 11.39 9.73
CA ASP A 88 10.48 11.87 9.36
C ASP A 88 10.49 12.59 8.01
N ALA A 89 11.44 13.49 7.78
CA ALA A 89 11.61 14.19 6.51
C ALA A 89 11.91 13.22 5.35
N MET A 90 12.79 12.24 5.56
CA MET A 90 13.08 11.22 4.55
C MET A 90 11.87 10.36 4.20
N ALA A 91 11.02 10.07 5.17
CA ALA A 91 9.79 9.32 4.94
C ALA A 91 8.81 10.04 4.01
N TRP A 92 8.91 11.37 3.86
CA TRP A 92 8.08 12.17 2.96
C TRP A 92 8.58 12.23 1.52
N LEU A 93 9.86 11.94 1.27
CA LEU A 93 10.47 12.07 -0.06
C LEU A 93 9.69 11.34 -1.17
N PRO A 94 9.19 10.11 -0.98
CA PRO A 94 8.47 9.41 -2.04
C PRO A 94 7.19 10.13 -2.49
N TRP A 95 6.51 10.88 -1.63
CA TRP A 95 5.30 11.62 -2.01
C TRP A 95 5.59 12.92 -2.78
N MET A 96 6.80 13.42 -2.70
CA MET A 96 7.23 14.58 -3.47
C MET A 96 7.53 14.25 -4.93
N MET A 97 7.64 12.94 -5.25
CA MET A 97 7.98 12.46 -6.58
C MET A 97 6.77 11.79 -7.24
N PRO A 98 6.45 12.08 -8.51
CA PRO A 98 5.52 11.26 -9.27
C PRO A 98 5.98 9.80 -9.31
N GLY A 99 5.04 8.84 -9.23
CA GLY A 99 5.37 7.40 -9.16
C GLY A 99 6.29 6.91 -10.28
N ILE A 100 6.11 7.47 -11.50
CA ILE A 100 6.98 7.15 -12.63
C ILE A 100 8.43 7.60 -12.43
N VAL A 101 8.65 8.77 -11.81
CA VAL A 101 10.00 9.29 -11.51
C VAL A 101 10.68 8.41 -10.47
N LEU A 102 9.92 7.99 -9.45
CA LEU A 102 10.42 7.07 -8.45
C LEU A 102 10.75 5.70 -9.07
N GLY A 103 9.91 5.19 -9.98
CA GLY A 103 10.18 3.98 -10.74
C GLY A 103 11.48 4.06 -11.56
N VAL A 104 11.73 5.17 -12.25
CA VAL A 104 13.00 5.42 -12.95
C VAL A 104 14.17 5.46 -11.97
N GLY A 105 14.00 6.10 -10.80
CA GLY A 105 15.02 6.12 -9.75
C GLY A 105 15.40 4.71 -9.26
N PHE A 106 14.41 3.84 -9.05
CA PHE A 106 14.66 2.43 -8.71
C PHE A 106 15.34 1.67 -9.84
N LEU A 107 14.89 1.87 -11.08
CA LEU A 107 15.52 1.25 -12.26
C LEU A 107 17.01 1.59 -12.33
N TRP A 108 17.38 2.87 -12.22
CA TRP A 108 18.78 3.30 -12.18
C TRP A 108 19.52 2.75 -10.97
N GLY A 109 18.88 2.78 -9.79
CA GLY A 109 19.47 2.21 -8.58
C GLY A 109 19.78 0.72 -8.73
N PHE A 110 18.87 -0.05 -9.30
CA PHE A 110 19.09 -1.49 -9.55
C PHE A 110 20.12 -1.75 -10.66
N ALA A 111 20.19 -0.90 -11.69
CA ALA A 111 21.20 -0.99 -12.74
C ALA A 111 22.65 -0.78 -12.23
N LEU A 112 22.80 -0.04 -11.13
CA LEU A 112 24.09 0.19 -10.48
C LEU A 112 24.50 -0.94 -9.53
N LEU A 113 23.58 -1.87 -9.21
CA LEU A 113 23.90 -3.01 -8.35
C LEU A 113 24.79 -4.02 -9.08
N PRO A 114 25.68 -4.73 -8.34
CA PRO A 114 26.45 -5.82 -8.92
C PRO A 114 25.54 -6.88 -9.56
N HIS A 115 25.95 -7.46 -10.69
CA HIS A 115 25.23 -8.52 -11.40
C HIS A 115 24.94 -9.76 -10.51
N ALA A 116 25.63 -9.89 -9.39
CA ALA A 116 25.39 -10.95 -8.41
C ALA A 116 24.05 -10.80 -7.64
N ILE A 117 23.40 -9.63 -7.73
CA ILE A 117 22.14 -9.36 -7.06
C ILE A 117 21.10 -8.91 -8.12
N PRO A 118 20.56 -9.83 -8.92
CA PRO A 118 19.62 -9.50 -9.99
C PRO A 118 18.22 -9.22 -9.40
N ILE A 119 17.98 -8.00 -8.92
CA ILE A 119 16.68 -7.59 -8.37
C ILE A 119 15.76 -7.06 -9.49
N TYR A 120 16.31 -6.41 -10.50
CA TYR A 120 15.55 -5.84 -11.62
C TYR A 120 14.79 -6.93 -12.39
N GLY A 121 13.57 -6.63 -12.80
CA GLY A 121 12.69 -7.58 -13.48
C GLY A 121 12.10 -8.66 -12.55
N THR A 122 12.19 -8.47 -11.24
CA THR A 122 11.65 -9.41 -10.26
C THR A 122 10.53 -8.77 -9.41
N ILE A 123 9.71 -9.61 -8.80
CA ILE A 123 8.66 -9.19 -7.88
C ILE A 123 9.23 -8.42 -6.66
N TRP A 124 10.49 -8.65 -6.31
CA TRP A 124 11.18 -7.96 -5.21
C TRP A 124 11.49 -6.51 -5.53
N ALA A 125 11.77 -6.18 -6.79
CA ALA A 125 11.94 -4.80 -7.24
C ALA A 125 10.64 -4.01 -7.04
N LEU A 126 9.52 -4.61 -7.44
CA LEU A 126 8.20 -4.03 -7.22
C LEU A 126 7.87 -3.85 -5.73
N LEU A 127 8.17 -4.86 -4.92
CA LEU A 127 7.92 -4.80 -3.48
C LEU A 127 8.65 -3.63 -2.83
N LEU A 128 9.93 -3.42 -3.15
CA LEU A 128 10.72 -2.30 -2.63
C LEU A 128 10.15 -0.94 -3.06
N ALA A 129 9.76 -0.81 -4.33
CA ALA A 129 9.14 0.41 -4.84
C ALA A 129 7.80 0.70 -4.13
N TYR A 130 6.96 -0.31 -3.95
CA TYR A 130 5.66 -0.16 -3.29
C TYR A 130 5.77 0.16 -1.79
N ILE A 131 6.73 -0.45 -1.08
CA ILE A 131 7.04 -0.08 0.30
C ILE A 131 7.43 1.40 0.37
N SER A 132 8.28 1.85 -0.55
CA SER A 132 8.70 3.25 -0.58
C SER A 132 7.53 4.20 -0.85
N LEU A 133 6.67 3.89 -1.83
CA LEU A 133 5.49 4.68 -2.15
C LEU A 133 4.46 4.72 -1.01
N GLY A 134 4.30 3.64 -0.27
CA GLY A 134 3.37 3.54 0.85
C GLY A 134 3.90 4.14 2.17
N THR A 135 5.22 4.31 2.29
CA THR A 135 5.88 4.77 3.53
C THR A 135 5.33 6.11 4.06
N PRO A 136 5.13 7.17 3.24
CA PRO A 136 4.62 8.43 3.76
C PRO A 136 3.25 8.29 4.42
N LEU A 137 2.33 7.53 3.81
CA LEU A 137 1.00 7.31 4.34
C LEU A 137 1.05 6.51 5.64
N SER A 138 1.84 5.42 5.69
CA SER A 138 1.98 4.59 6.88
C SER A 138 2.54 5.38 8.06
N VAL A 139 3.59 6.18 7.83
CA VAL A 139 4.19 7.04 8.87
C VAL A 139 3.17 8.04 9.37
N ARG A 140 2.39 8.67 8.49
CA ARG A 140 1.38 9.67 8.90
C ARG A 140 0.26 9.05 9.72
N VAL A 141 -0.30 7.94 9.29
CA VAL A 141 -1.37 7.23 10.01
C VAL A 141 -0.90 6.80 11.39
N MET A 142 0.28 6.19 11.47
CA MET A 142 0.83 5.70 12.72
C MET A 142 1.31 6.84 13.65
N SER A 143 1.86 7.92 13.11
CA SER A 143 2.22 9.11 13.89
C SER A 143 1.00 9.75 14.53
N SER A 144 -0.10 9.86 13.78
CA SER A 144 -1.37 10.36 14.31
C SER A 144 -1.92 9.45 15.41
N ALA A 145 -1.86 8.13 15.22
CA ALA A 145 -2.29 7.17 16.23
C ALA A 145 -1.45 7.29 17.52
N TYR A 146 -0.13 7.30 17.41
CA TYR A 146 0.75 7.41 18.57
C TYR A 146 0.63 8.77 19.28
N ALA A 147 0.41 9.86 18.55
CA ALA A 147 0.24 11.18 19.13
C ALA A 147 -1.02 11.30 20.01
N GLN A 148 -2.05 10.49 19.75
CA GLN A 148 -3.29 10.47 20.53
C GLN A 148 -3.18 9.67 21.84
N LEU A 149 -2.16 8.82 21.97
CA LEU A 149 -1.94 8.06 23.20
C LEU A 149 -1.25 8.92 24.25
N SER A 150 -1.70 8.89 25.52
CA SER A 150 -1.01 9.60 26.61
C SER A 150 0.37 8.99 26.85
N PHE A 151 1.35 9.83 27.17
CA PHE A 151 2.67 9.39 27.62
C PHE A 151 2.61 8.67 28.97
N ASP A 152 1.63 9.00 29.79
CA ASP A 152 1.44 8.39 31.11
C ASP A 152 1.24 6.87 31.03
N LEU A 153 0.69 6.36 29.92
CA LEU A 153 0.50 4.92 29.73
C LEU A 153 1.85 4.17 29.71
N GLU A 154 2.86 4.73 29.06
CA GLU A 154 4.20 4.15 29.05
C GLU A 154 4.89 4.30 30.42
N GLU A 155 4.71 5.43 31.08
CA GLU A 155 5.28 5.69 32.40
C GLU A 155 4.65 4.80 33.47
N CYS A 156 3.33 4.68 33.51
CA CYS A 156 2.62 3.76 34.40
C CYS A 156 3.06 2.31 34.19
N SER A 157 3.19 1.89 32.94
CA SER A 157 3.65 0.54 32.61
C SER A 157 5.06 0.26 33.19
N ARG A 158 5.97 1.22 33.07
CA ARG A 158 7.33 1.12 33.63
C ARG A 158 7.34 1.09 35.15
N VAL A 159 6.51 1.92 35.80
CA VAL A 159 6.39 1.91 37.26
C VAL A 159 5.92 0.56 37.78
N HIS A 160 5.06 -0.14 37.03
CA HIS A 160 4.61 -1.51 37.35
C HIS A 160 5.61 -2.59 36.94
N GLY A 161 6.83 -2.23 36.53
CA GLY A 161 7.91 -3.17 36.24
C GLY A 161 7.84 -3.82 34.85
N ALA A 162 7.00 -3.32 33.95
CA ALA A 162 6.96 -3.84 32.60
C ALA A 162 8.21 -3.46 31.82
N SER A 163 8.78 -4.41 31.06
CA SER A 163 9.85 -4.13 30.12
C SER A 163 9.35 -3.29 28.94
N TRP A 164 10.25 -2.60 28.24
CA TRP A 164 9.90 -1.84 27.04
C TRP A 164 9.15 -2.68 26.00
N LEU A 165 9.57 -3.91 25.78
CA LEU A 165 8.91 -4.83 24.83
C LEU A 165 7.47 -5.19 25.27
N GLN A 166 7.27 -5.40 26.57
CA GLN A 166 5.93 -5.67 27.11
C GLN A 166 5.01 -4.45 26.94
N THR A 167 5.51 -3.25 27.21
CA THR A 167 4.77 -1.99 27.01
C THR A 167 4.42 -1.83 25.53
N MET A 168 5.37 -2.08 24.63
CA MET A 168 5.14 -1.98 23.18
C MET A 168 4.02 -2.92 22.71
N TRP A 169 4.12 -4.22 23.03
CA TRP A 169 3.16 -5.21 22.55
C TRP A 169 1.79 -5.12 23.23
N ARG A 170 1.77 -4.90 24.53
CA ARG A 170 0.51 -4.97 25.30
C ARG A 170 -0.25 -3.65 25.33
N ILE A 171 0.42 -2.52 25.12
CA ILE A 171 -0.19 -1.20 25.23
C ILE A 171 -0.13 -0.48 23.89
N MET A 172 1.06 -0.15 23.41
CA MET A 172 1.21 0.72 22.24
C MET A 172 0.63 0.11 20.95
N ILE A 173 1.00 -1.12 20.64
CA ILE A 173 0.50 -1.81 19.44
C ILE A 173 -0.98 -2.14 19.60
N ALA A 174 -1.41 -2.59 20.78
CA ALA A 174 -2.82 -2.93 21.02
C ALA A 174 -3.74 -1.72 20.84
N LEU A 175 -3.36 -0.55 21.37
CA LEU A 175 -4.15 0.68 21.23
C LEU A 175 -4.06 1.30 19.83
N ALA A 176 -2.92 1.16 19.14
CA ALA A 176 -2.74 1.66 17.78
C ALA A 176 -3.30 0.70 16.70
N TRP A 177 -3.70 -0.51 17.07
CA TRP A 177 -4.16 -1.54 16.13
C TRP A 177 -5.29 -1.09 15.18
N PRO A 178 -6.35 -0.38 15.62
CA PRO A 178 -7.39 0.08 14.71
C PRO A 178 -6.83 1.01 13.62
N SER A 179 -5.93 1.92 13.98
CA SER A 179 -5.28 2.81 13.01
C SER A 179 -4.34 2.05 12.07
N PHE A 180 -3.63 1.04 12.60
CA PHE A 180 -2.82 0.14 11.79
C PHE A 180 -3.68 -0.59 10.75
N ALA A 181 -4.81 -1.15 11.14
CA ALA A 181 -5.71 -1.87 10.24
C ALA A 181 -6.27 -0.96 9.13
N VAL A 182 -6.70 0.26 9.46
CA VAL A 182 -7.16 1.24 8.47
C VAL A 182 -6.03 1.63 7.52
N GLY A 183 -4.84 1.95 8.03
CA GLY A 183 -3.68 2.28 7.22
C GLY A 183 -3.27 1.12 6.30
N TRP A 184 -3.32 -0.11 6.83
CA TRP A 184 -3.03 -1.31 6.07
C TRP A 184 -3.97 -1.49 4.87
N VAL A 185 -5.28 -1.34 5.08
CA VAL A 185 -6.28 -1.42 4.02
C VAL A 185 -6.04 -0.34 2.96
N LEU A 186 -5.76 0.90 3.36
CA LEU A 186 -5.50 2.00 2.42
C LEU A 186 -4.24 1.74 1.59
N ILE A 187 -3.17 1.24 2.20
CA ILE A 187 -1.92 0.91 1.49
C ILE A 187 -2.11 -0.30 0.59
N PHE A 188 -2.82 -1.33 1.05
CA PHE A 188 -3.16 -2.49 0.24
C PHE A 188 -3.88 -2.07 -1.05
N PHE A 189 -4.94 -1.26 -0.96
CA PHE A 189 -5.62 -0.72 -2.14
C PHE A 189 -4.74 0.21 -2.98
N GLY A 190 -3.81 0.92 -2.37
CA GLY A 190 -2.81 1.72 -3.09
C GLY A 190 -1.92 0.84 -3.94
N ILE A 191 -1.38 -0.24 -3.38
CA ILE A 191 -0.45 -1.16 -4.05
C ILE A 191 -1.13 -1.90 -5.22
N ILE A 192 -2.34 -2.44 -5.02
CA ILE A 192 -3.03 -3.20 -6.10
C ILE A 192 -3.45 -2.32 -7.28
N ARG A 193 -3.48 -1.00 -7.12
CA ARG A 193 -3.79 -0.01 -8.17
C ARG A 193 -2.55 0.61 -8.79
N GLU A 194 -1.37 0.33 -8.24
CA GLU A 194 -0.13 0.98 -8.69
C GLU A 194 0.34 0.37 -10.02
N LEU A 195 0.32 1.20 -11.05
CA LEU A 195 0.74 0.82 -12.40
C LEU A 195 2.04 1.53 -12.81
N SER A 196 2.25 2.76 -12.31
CA SER A 196 3.32 3.63 -12.79
C SER A 196 4.72 3.05 -12.57
N ALA A 197 4.96 2.52 -11.37
CA ALA A 197 6.24 1.88 -11.04
C ALA A 197 6.35 0.48 -11.65
N SER A 198 5.22 -0.27 -11.75
CA SER A 198 5.24 -1.66 -12.25
C SER A 198 5.64 -1.74 -13.72
N VAL A 199 5.15 -0.85 -14.57
CA VAL A 199 5.51 -0.80 -16.00
C VAL A 199 7.01 -0.61 -16.26
N LEU A 200 7.73 0.01 -15.31
CA LEU A 200 9.16 0.28 -15.44
C LEU A 200 10.04 -0.80 -14.81
N LEU A 201 9.52 -1.51 -13.82
CA LEU A 201 10.34 -2.39 -12.98
C LEU A 201 10.09 -3.88 -13.24
N TYR A 202 9.03 -4.23 -13.94
CA TYR A 202 8.61 -5.58 -14.25
C TYR A 202 8.15 -5.72 -15.70
#